data_2e562e24d686e9cf8c5e6c68af71d08b
#
_entry.id   2e562e24d686e9cf8c5e6c68af71d08b
#
_cell.length_a   1.000
_cell.length_b   1.000
_cell.length_c   1.000
_cell.angle_alpha   90.00
_cell.angle_beta   90.00
_cell.angle_gamma   90.00
#
_symmetry.space_group_name_H-M   'P 1'
#
loop_
_entity.id
_entity.type
_entity.pdbx_description
1 polymer ?
#
loop_
_entity_poly.entity_id
_entity_poly.type
_entity_poly.pdbx_seq_one_letter_code
_entity_poly.pdbx_strand_id
1 'polypeptide(L)'
;MEESNGEEHEPEPRRPSNIRRASVCAEKLCAVRVGSEIVKRIPKSEEELEKIHGILIQCVLFEHLDESQLRTVKDAMFPVTKEEEDIIIKQGDAGDNFYVIESGAVDVFINGGSDDPPVLVHSYNDGDSFGELAIMYNAPRAATCIAKGGQVKLWALDRSSFKVILMKTAISKRNQYKSFLTEVPIFSELNEHEILTIAE
;
A
#
# COMPACT_ATOMS: atom_id res chain seq x y z
N MET A 1 -72.62 -27.98 -2.88
CA MET A 1 -71.82 -27.54 -1.73
C MET A 1 -70.40 -28.14 -1.93
N GLU A 2 -69.59 -27.40 -2.62
CA GLU A 2 -68.18 -27.76 -2.85
C GLU A 2 -67.32 -26.77 -2.06
N GLU A 3 -66.60 -27.30 -1.05
CA GLU A 3 -65.66 -26.57 -0.28
C GLU A 3 -64.33 -26.56 -1.04
N SER A 4 -63.87 -25.38 -1.46
CA SER A 4 -62.54 -25.19 -2.05
C SER A 4 -61.53 -24.91 -0.94
N ASN A 5 -60.66 -25.89 -0.69
CA ASN A 5 -59.47 -25.72 0.12
C ASN A 5 -58.48 -24.78 -0.58
N GLY A 6 -58.30 -23.59 -0.02
CA GLY A 6 -57.24 -22.68 -0.38
C GLY A 6 -55.98 -23.10 0.38
N GLU A 7 -55.00 -23.68 -0.31
CA GLU A 7 -53.64 -23.86 0.22
C GLU A 7 -52.93 -22.49 0.25
N GLU A 8 -52.71 -22.00 1.45
CA GLU A 8 -51.82 -20.83 1.68
C GLU A 8 -50.39 -21.24 1.40
N HIS A 9 -49.84 -20.75 0.32
CA HIS A 9 -48.43 -20.92 -0.04
C HIS A 9 -47.61 -19.91 0.75
N GLU A 10 -46.91 -20.40 1.82
CA GLU A 10 -45.88 -19.63 2.55
C GLU A 10 -44.74 -19.25 1.60
N PRO A 11 -44.31 -17.98 1.52
CA PRO A 11 -43.19 -17.61 0.68
C PRO A 11 -41.88 -18.10 1.31
N GLU A 12 -41.13 -18.92 0.57
CA GLU A 12 -39.77 -19.36 0.95
C GLU A 12 -38.85 -18.16 1.30
N PRO A 13 -38.01 -18.28 2.30
CA PRO A 13 -37.04 -17.23 2.66
C PRO A 13 -36.08 -17.00 1.51
N ARG A 14 -36.10 -15.78 0.96
CA ARG A 14 -35.19 -15.34 -0.08
C ARG A 14 -33.75 -15.44 0.47
N ARG A 15 -32.94 -16.30 -0.15
CA ARG A 15 -31.48 -16.37 0.10
C ARG A 15 -30.89 -14.98 -0.10
N PRO A 16 -30.04 -14.50 0.83
CA PRO A 16 -29.39 -13.21 0.66
C PRO A 16 -28.54 -13.24 -0.61
N SER A 17 -28.88 -12.34 -1.53
CA SER A 17 -28.15 -12.12 -2.77
C SER A 17 -26.70 -11.80 -2.47
N ASN A 18 -25.79 -12.62 -3.03
CA ASN A 18 -24.41 -12.33 -3.38
C ASN A 18 -23.86 -11.04 -2.76
N ILE A 19 -23.24 -11.18 -1.60
CA ILE A 19 -22.16 -10.28 -1.20
C ILE A 19 -21.07 -10.48 -2.26
N ARG A 20 -21.05 -9.62 -3.27
CA ARG A 20 -19.92 -9.52 -4.19
C ARG A 20 -18.70 -9.23 -3.32
N ARG A 21 -17.83 -10.21 -3.16
CA ARG A 21 -16.49 -9.96 -2.63
C ARG A 21 -15.93 -8.83 -3.48
N ALA A 22 -15.68 -7.68 -2.86
CA ALA A 22 -14.94 -6.62 -3.52
C ALA A 22 -13.62 -7.26 -3.95
N SER A 23 -13.43 -7.46 -5.25
CA SER A 23 -12.16 -7.94 -5.76
C SER A 23 -11.16 -6.86 -5.43
N VAL A 24 -10.16 -7.21 -4.64
CA VAL A 24 -8.99 -6.37 -4.41
C VAL A 24 -8.25 -6.33 -5.76
N CYS A 25 -8.64 -5.41 -6.62
CA CYS A 25 -7.91 -5.14 -7.84
C CYS A 25 -6.78 -4.18 -7.48
N ALA A 26 -5.54 -4.57 -7.75
CA ALA A 26 -4.46 -3.60 -7.88
C ALA A 26 -4.95 -2.52 -8.87
N GLU A 27 -4.98 -1.25 -8.44
CA GLU A 27 -5.30 -0.17 -9.37
C GLU A 27 -4.33 -0.29 -10.56
N LYS A 28 -4.86 -0.50 -11.77
CA LYS A 28 -4.07 -0.28 -12.97
C LYS A 28 -3.50 1.13 -12.81
N LEU A 29 -2.19 1.27 -12.86
CA LEU A 29 -1.48 2.53 -12.94
C LEU A 29 -1.97 3.23 -14.21
N CYS A 30 -3.14 3.84 -14.15
CA CYS A 30 -3.63 4.67 -15.24
C CYS A 30 -2.62 5.77 -15.43
N ALA A 31 -2.26 6.04 -16.67
CA ALA A 31 -1.32 7.07 -17.09
C ALA A 31 -1.67 8.43 -16.44
N VAL A 32 -1.25 8.61 -15.21
CA VAL A 32 -1.25 9.89 -14.54
C VAL A 32 -0.23 10.73 -15.28
N ARG A 33 -0.61 11.92 -15.70
CA ARG A 33 0.29 12.87 -16.34
C ARG A 33 1.51 13.05 -15.43
N VAL A 34 2.65 12.48 -15.83
CA VAL A 34 3.95 12.55 -15.14
C VAL A 34 4.57 13.96 -15.22
N GLY A 35 3.76 14.96 -15.51
CA GLY A 35 4.19 16.35 -15.63
C GLY A 35 3.75 17.17 -14.44
N SER A 36 4.53 17.21 -13.37
CA SER A 36 4.57 18.19 -12.26
C SER A 36 4.30 17.71 -10.83
N GLU A 37 4.08 16.45 -10.55
CA GLU A 37 4.05 16.02 -9.14
C GLU A 37 5.49 15.92 -8.61
N ILE A 38 5.88 16.95 -7.88
CA ILE A 38 7.16 17.03 -7.19
C ILE A 38 7.02 16.21 -5.92
N VAL A 39 7.72 15.05 -5.86
CA VAL A 39 7.89 14.33 -4.60
C VAL A 39 8.54 15.29 -3.61
N LYS A 40 7.86 15.55 -2.50
CA LYS A 40 8.38 16.43 -1.46
C LYS A 40 9.64 15.82 -0.88
N ARG A 41 10.74 16.56 -0.87
CA ARG A 41 11.96 16.17 -0.18
C ARG A 41 11.96 16.79 1.20
N ILE A 42 12.10 15.96 2.20
CA ILE A 42 12.16 16.37 3.61
C ILE A 42 13.58 16.17 4.08
N PRO A 43 14.28 17.26 4.50
CA PRO A 43 15.65 17.16 4.98
C PRO A 43 15.73 16.22 6.19
N LYS A 44 16.73 15.34 6.20
CA LYS A 44 17.02 14.40 7.26
C LYS A 44 18.51 14.36 7.51
N SER A 45 18.92 14.03 8.73
CA SER A 45 20.31 13.75 9.05
C SER A 45 20.77 12.42 8.40
N GLU A 46 22.06 12.24 8.24
CA GLU A 46 22.63 10.98 7.74
C GLU A 46 22.25 9.80 8.66
N GLU A 47 22.21 10.01 9.98
CA GLU A 47 21.81 8.98 10.94
C GLU A 47 20.36 8.54 10.75
N GLU A 48 19.44 9.48 10.48
CA GLU A 48 18.03 9.18 10.17
C GLU A 48 17.92 8.43 8.86
N LEU A 49 18.66 8.83 7.83
CA LEU A 49 18.67 8.17 6.52
C LEU A 49 19.20 6.73 6.60
N GLU A 50 20.21 6.48 7.44
CA GLU A 50 20.76 5.13 7.67
C GLU A 50 19.75 4.23 8.41
N LYS A 51 19.10 4.75 9.45
CA LYS A 51 18.06 4.01 10.17
C LYS A 51 16.89 3.64 9.25
N ILE A 52 16.37 4.61 8.51
CA ILE A 52 15.29 4.36 7.54
C ILE A 52 15.75 3.33 6.50
N HIS A 53 16.98 3.45 5.98
CA HIS A 53 17.52 2.51 5.01
C HIS A 53 17.57 1.08 5.54
N GLY A 54 18.08 0.88 6.77
CA GLY A 54 18.16 -0.43 7.41
C GLY A 54 16.79 -1.13 7.55
N ILE A 55 15.72 -0.37 7.71
CA ILE A 55 14.37 -0.92 7.80
C ILE A 55 13.79 -1.19 6.40
N LEU A 56 13.95 -0.24 5.47
CA LEU A 56 13.36 -0.36 4.13
C LEU A 56 13.92 -1.56 3.34
N ILE A 57 15.20 -1.89 3.48
CA ILE A 57 15.80 -3.07 2.81
C ILE A 57 15.25 -4.40 3.29
N GLN A 58 14.63 -4.46 4.48
CA GLN A 58 13.98 -5.65 5.01
C GLN A 58 12.49 -5.73 4.60
N CYS A 59 11.95 -4.64 4.07
CA CYS A 59 10.56 -4.56 3.66
C CYS A 59 10.39 -5.08 2.22
N VAL A 60 9.62 -6.14 2.05
CA VAL A 60 9.31 -6.75 0.74
C VAL A 60 8.80 -5.73 -0.29
N LEU A 61 8.12 -4.68 0.17
CA LEU A 61 7.60 -3.62 -0.68
C LEU A 61 8.68 -2.90 -1.50
N PHE A 62 9.91 -2.82 -0.97
CA PHE A 62 11.03 -2.06 -1.56
C PHE A 62 12.16 -2.94 -2.07
N GLU A 63 12.04 -4.27 -1.95
CA GLU A 63 13.07 -5.25 -2.34
C GLU A 63 13.56 -5.08 -3.79
N HIS A 64 12.68 -4.63 -4.68
CA HIS A 64 12.98 -4.50 -6.10
C HIS A 64 13.41 -3.09 -6.52
N LEU A 65 13.58 -2.18 -5.57
CA LEU A 65 14.06 -0.82 -5.84
C LEU A 65 15.58 -0.77 -5.89
N ASP A 66 16.11 0.00 -6.84
CA ASP A 66 17.54 0.33 -6.85
C ASP A 66 17.88 1.41 -5.78
N GLU A 67 19.18 1.61 -5.52
CA GLU A 67 19.64 2.55 -4.49
C GLU A 67 19.18 3.98 -4.74
N SER A 68 19.09 4.43 -6.00
CA SER A 68 18.63 5.78 -6.33
C SER A 68 17.14 5.97 -6.05
N GLN A 69 16.35 4.93 -6.28
CA GLN A 69 14.92 4.88 -6.00
C GLN A 69 14.66 4.81 -4.51
N LEU A 70 15.42 3.97 -3.80
CA LEU A 70 15.36 3.85 -2.35
C LEU A 70 15.72 5.18 -1.67
N ARG A 71 16.72 5.91 -2.21
CA ARG A 71 17.04 7.25 -1.78
C ARG A 71 15.85 8.21 -1.97
N THR A 72 15.15 8.13 -3.09
CA THR A 72 13.97 8.96 -3.34
C THR A 72 12.84 8.65 -2.35
N VAL A 73 12.65 7.38 -1.98
CA VAL A 73 11.71 6.96 -0.93
C VAL A 73 12.10 7.57 0.40
N LYS A 74 13.38 7.41 0.80
CA LYS A 74 13.91 7.98 2.05
C LYS A 74 13.69 9.50 2.12
N ASP A 75 13.97 10.21 1.02
CA ASP A 75 13.80 11.67 0.93
C ASP A 75 12.32 12.09 1.05
N ALA A 76 11.39 11.26 0.58
CA ALA A 76 9.95 11.54 0.61
C ALA A 76 9.28 11.26 1.95
N MET A 77 9.85 10.40 2.77
CA MET A 77 9.29 10.07 4.09
C MET A 77 9.31 11.28 5.02
N PHE A 78 8.30 11.39 5.88
CA PHE A 78 8.16 12.45 6.87
C PHE A 78 7.97 11.90 8.29
N PRO A 79 8.48 12.61 9.31
CA PRO A 79 8.38 12.15 10.69
C PRO A 79 6.96 12.32 11.22
N VAL A 80 6.51 11.35 12.00
CA VAL A 80 5.26 11.37 12.75
C VAL A 80 5.54 10.90 14.17
N THR A 81 5.09 11.66 15.16
CA THR A 81 5.21 11.29 16.57
C THR A 81 3.82 11.05 17.13
N LYS A 82 3.67 9.99 17.91
CA LYS A 82 2.44 9.59 18.58
C LYS A 82 2.71 9.33 20.05
N GLU A 83 1.77 9.75 20.88
CA GLU A 83 1.83 9.46 22.30
C GLU A 83 1.15 8.11 22.59
N GLU A 84 1.37 7.58 23.79
CA GLU A 84 0.74 6.33 24.24
C GLU A 84 -0.78 6.38 24.08
N GLU A 85 -1.36 5.28 23.60
CA GLU A 85 -2.80 5.12 23.28
C GLU A 85 -3.30 5.92 22.05
N ASP A 86 -2.46 6.71 21.39
CA ASP A 86 -2.85 7.37 20.15
C ASP A 86 -3.13 6.35 19.03
N ILE A 87 -4.24 6.57 18.33
CA ILE A 87 -4.57 5.79 17.13
C ILE A 87 -3.71 6.31 15.96
N ILE A 88 -2.91 5.42 15.38
CA ILE A 88 -2.09 5.70 14.19
C ILE A 88 -2.89 5.36 12.93
N ILE A 89 -3.52 4.19 12.92
CA ILE A 89 -4.40 3.69 11.87
C ILE A 89 -5.70 3.22 12.51
N LYS A 90 -6.85 3.53 11.89
CA LYS A 90 -8.15 3.02 12.30
C LYS A 90 -8.69 2.06 11.25
N GLN A 91 -9.16 0.89 11.68
CA GLN A 91 -9.78 -0.11 10.83
C GLN A 91 -10.95 0.48 10.04
N GLY A 92 -11.00 0.20 8.72
CA GLY A 92 -12.05 0.69 7.82
C GLY A 92 -11.77 2.03 7.18
N ASP A 93 -10.81 2.83 7.70
CA ASP A 93 -10.46 4.12 7.10
C ASP A 93 -9.75 3.93 5.74
N ALA A 94 -9.72 5.00 4.94
CA ALA A 94 -8.92 5.04 3.72
C ALA A 94 -7.42 5.01 4.07
N GLY A 95 -6.64 4.25 3.31
CA GLY A 95 -5.21 4.13 3.54
C GLY A 95 -4.41 5.22 2.85
N ASP A 96 -3.88 6.16 3.60
CA ASP A 96 -3.15 7.31 3.08
C ASP A 96 -1.63 7.16 3.16
N ASN A 97 -1.14 6.48 4.20
CA ASN A 97 0.29 6.38 4.50
C ASN A 97 0.71 4.94 4.79
N PHE A 98 1.96 4.66 4.51
CA PHE A 98 2.76 3.55 5.00
C PHE A 98 3.64 4.05 6.13
N TYR A 99 3.91 3.23 7.13
CA TYR A 99 4.67 3.63 8.31
C TYR A 99 5.83 2.67 8.59
N VAL A 100 6.93 3.25 9.07
CA VAL A 100 8.12 2.56 9.58
C VAL A 100 8.34 3.02 11.01
N ILE A 101 8.58 2.11 11.94
CA ILE A 101 8.81 2.44 13.35
C ILE A 101 10.30 2.74 13.56
N GLU A 102 10.61 3.99 13.88
CA GLU A 102 11.96 4.38 14.31
C GLU A 102 12.22 3.96 15.76
N SER A 103 11.25 4.20 16.63
CA SER A 103 11.32 3.79 18.04
C SER A 103 9.91 3.71 18.67
N GLY A 104 9.73 2.76 19.58
CA GLY A 104 8.49 2.49 20.30
C GLY A 104 7.80 1.21 19.82
N ALA A 105 6.60 0.95 20.32
CA ALA A 105 5.82 -0.22 19.97
C ALA A 105 4.41 0.17 19.50
N VAL A 106 3.81 -0.69 18.68
CA VAL A 106 2.46 -0.47 18.12
C VAL A 106 1.66 -1.77 18.22
N ASP A 107 0.55 -1.73 18.93
CA ASP A 107 -0.37 -2.85 19.04
C ASP A 107 -1.43 -2.79 17.92
N VAL A 108 -1.72 -3.95 17.33
CA VAL A 108 -2.65 -4.13 16.21
C VAL A 108 -3.89 -4.85 16.66
N PHE A 109 -5.04 -4.21 16.50
CA PHE A 109 -6.34 -4.74 16.88
C PHE A 109 -7.24 -4.93 15.67
N ILE A 110 -8.01 -6.00 15.66
CA ILE A 110 -9.06 -6.24 14.67
C ILE A 110 -10.40 -6.35 15.39
N ASN A 111 -11.39 -5.61 14.89
CA ASN A 111 -12.78 -5.73 15.31
C ASN A 111 -13.46 -6.78 14.42
N GLY A 112 -13.99 -7.84 15.02
CA GLY A 112 -14.69 -8.93 14.33
C GLY A 112 -16.12 -8.60 13.91
N GLY A 113 -16.77 -7.64 14.57
CA GLY A 113 -18.16 -7.24 14.34
C GLY A 113 -18.61 -6.15 15.33
N SER A 114 -19.87 -5.75 15.22
CA SER A 114 -20.40 -4.60 15.99
C SER A 114 -20.43 -4.85 17.52
N ASP A 115 -20.48 -6.10 17.97
CA ASP A 115 -20.67 -6.46 19.37
C ASP A 115 -19.45 -7.18 19.97
N ASP A 116 -18.44 -7.50 19.17
CA ASP A 116 -17.24 -8.17 19.65
C ASP A 116 -16.18 -7.15 20.09
N PRO A 117 -15.51 -7.37 21.23
CA PRO A 117 -14.41 -6.51 21.63
C PRO A 117 -13.22 -6.63 20.65
N PRO A 118 -12.43 -5.55 20.48
CA PRO A 118 -11.23 -5.59 19.66
C PRO A 118 -10.26 -6.68 20.13
N VAL A 119 -9.76 -7.49 19.21
CA VAL A 119 -8.79 -8.57 19.51
C VAL A 119 -7.41 -8.09 19.12
N LEU A 120 -6.45 -8.15 20.06
CA LEU A 120 -5.04 -7.95 19.78
C LEU A 120 -4.52 -9.10 18.92
N VAL A 121 -4.08 -8.80 17.69
CA VAL A 121 -3.61 -9.83 16.74
C VAL A 121 -2.11 -9.78 16.51
N HIS A 122 -1.48 -8.63 16.72
CA HIS A 122 -0.05 -8.46 16.53
C HIS A 122 0.49 -7.27 17.33
N SER A 123 1.82 -7.24 17.57
CA SER A 123 2.52 -6.08 18.11
C SER A 123 3.78 -5.86 17.30
N TYR A 124 3.94 -4.66 16.76
CA TYR A 124 5.13 -4.20 16.07
C TYR A 124 6.07 -3.48 17.05
N ASN A 125 7.38 -3.53 16.77
CA ASN A 125 8.43 -2.93 17.55
C ASN A 125 9.35 -2.05 16.69
N ASP A 126 10.41 -1.52 17.29
CA ASP A 126 11.45 -0.77 16.58
C ASP A 126 11.95 -1.56 15.36
N GLY A 127 11.99 -0.89 14.21
CA GLY A 127 12.44 -1.48 12.97
C GLY A 127 11.37 -2.17 12.13
N ASP A 128 10.16 -2.35 12.67
CA ASP A 128 9.05 -2.90 11.90
C ASP A 128 8.37 -1.86 11.01
N SER A 129 7.58 -2.35 10.06
CA SER A 129 6.78 -1.51 9.16
C SER A 129 5.36 -2.03 8.99
N PHE A 130 4.41 -1.13 8.74
CA PHE A 130 3.00 -1.49 8.61
C PHE A 130 2.21 -0.54 7.72
N GLY A 131 1.03 -0.97 7.29
CA GLY A 131 0.11 -0.16 6.48
C GLY A 131 0.38 -0.23 4.98
N GLU A 132 1.22 -1.16 4.51
CA GLU A 132 1.61 -1.36 3.11
C GLU A 132 0.43 -1.70 2.20
N LEU A 133 -0.51 -2.53 2.68
CA LEU A 133 -1.66 -2.97 1.89
C LEU A 133 -2.52 -1.80 1.40
N ALA A 134 -2.65 -0.78 2.23
CA ALA A 134 -3.48 0.36 1.90
C ALA A 134 -2.86 1.30 0.86
N ILE A 135 -1.53 1.37 0.75
CA ILE A 135 -0.88 2.16 -0.30
C ILE A 135 -0.71 1.39 -1.62
N MET A 136 -0.59 0.06 -1.56
CA MET A 136 -0.52 -0.80 -2.75
C MET A 136 -1.90 -1.01 -3.39
N TYR A 137 -2.89 -1.31 -2.56
CA TYR A 137 -4.25 -1.63 -2.98
C TYR A 137 -5.19 -0.54 -2.45
N ASN A 138 -6.18 -0.15 -3.24
CA ASN A 138 -7.18 0.83 -2.80
C ASN A 138 -8.17 0.19 -1.81
N ALA A 139 -7.65 -0.49 -0.80
CA ALA A 139 -8.41 -1.19 0.21
C ALA A 139 -8.52 -0.35 1.50
N PRO A 140 -9.64 -0.45 2.22
CA PRO A 140 -9.73 0.10 3.57
C PRO A 140 -8.70 -0.54 4.50
N ARG A 141 -8.34 0.16 5.56
CA ARG A 141 -7.42 -0.34 6.59
C ARG A 141 -7.95 -1.63 7.21
N ALA A 142 -7.13 -2.67 7.23
CA ALA A 142 -7.51 -3.99 7.70
C ALA A 142 -7.62 -4.08 9.24
N ALA A 143 -6.90 -3.23 9.97
CA ALA A 143 -6.80 -3.25 11.42
C ALA A 143 -6.64 -1.84 12.00
N THR A 144 -6.84 -1.72 13.31
CA THR A 144 -6.53 -0.52 14.10
C THR A 144 -5.15 -0.69 14.73
N CYS A 145 -4.27 0.29 14.53
CA CYS A 145 -2.92 0.33 15.10
C CYS A 145 -2.85 1.45 16.14
N ILE A 146 -2.43 1.11 17.36
CA ILE A 146 -2.41 2.00 18.54
C ILE A 146 -0.98 2.05 19.09
N ALA A 147 -0.49 3.24 19.38
CA ALA A 147 0.81 3.45 20.01
C ALA A 147 0.84 2.87 21.43
N LYS A 148 1.95 2.20 21.82
CA LYS A 148 2.12 1.51 23.08
C LYS A 148 3.45 1.85 23.76
N GLY A 149 3.42 1.94 25.07
CA GLY A 149 4.63 2.01 25.90
C GLY A 149 5.35 3.35 25.87
N GLY A 150 4.60 4.45 25.68
CA GLY A 150 5.11 5.80 25.64
C GLY A 150 5.11 6.41 24.24
N GLN A 151 6.04 7.34 24.00
CA GLN A 151 6.11 8.05 22.71
C GLN A 151 6.64 7.14 21.61
N VAL A 152 5.89 7.03 20.50
CA VAL A 152 6.27 6.28 19.30
C VAL A 152 6.69 7.25 18.20
N LYS A 153 7.88 7.06 17.66
CA LYS A 153 8.40 7.81 16.51
C LYS A 153 8.32 6.96 15.25
N LEU A 154 7.70 7.53 14.23
CA LEU A 154 7.40 6.88 12.96
C LEU A 154 7.95 7.72 11.81
N TRP A 155 8.33 7.02 10.73
CA TRP A 155 8.49 7.62 9.41
C TRP A 155 7.31 7.21 8.54
N ALA A 156 6.62 8.19 7.97
CA ALA A 156 5.46 7.96 7.11
C ALA A 156 5.80 8.26 5.65
N LEU A 157 5.31 7.44 4.73
CA LEU A 157 5.35 7.67 3.28
C LEU A 157 3.92 7.77 2.77
N ASP A 158 3.58 8.88 2.15
CA ASP A 158 2.25 9.06 1.57
C ASP A 158 2.07 8.26 0.28
N ARG A 159 0.81 7.87 0.02
CA ARG A 159 0.42 7.05 -1.12
C ARG A 159 0.73 7.70 -2.47
N SER A 160 0.57 9.01 -2.58
CA SER A 160 0.84 9.72 -3.83
C SER A 160 2.33 9.72 -4.17
N SER A 161 3.19 10.01 -3.20
CA SER A 161 4.65 9.91 -3.36
C SER A 161 5.09 8.50 -3.73
N PHE A 162 4.55 7.47 -3.07
CA PHE A 162 4.83 6.07 -3.38
C PHE A 162 4.45 5.72 -4.83
N LYS A 163 3.24 6.08 -5.26
CA LYS A 163 2.79 5.85 -6.64
C LYS A 163 3.70 6.54 -7.67
N VAL A 164 4.07 7.81 -7.44
CA VAL A 164 4.97 8.56 -8.32
C VAL A 164 6.36 7.91 -8.42
N ILE A 165 6.91 7.43 -7.30
CA ILE A 165 8.21 6.75 -7.27
C ILE A 165 8.15 5.45 -8.09
N LEU A 166 7.12 4.61 -7.87
CA LEU A 166 6.94 3.36 -8.63
C LEU A 166 6.74 3.62 -10.13
N MET A 167 5.97 4.64 -10.51
CA MET A 167 5.78 4.99 -11.91
C MET A 167 7.09 5.42 -12.58
N LYS A 168 7.89 6.26 -11.91
CA LYS A 168 9.21 6.66 -12.42
C LYS A 168 10.12 5.44 -12.61
N THR A 169 10.08 4.50 -11.66
CA THR A 169 10.82 3.24 -11.73
C THR A 169 10.42 2.42 -12.95
N ALA A 170 9.12 2.21 -13.17
CA ALA A 170 8.62 1.45 -14.31
C ALA A 170 9.01 2.09 -15.65
N ILE A 171 8.87 3.42 -15.76
CA ILE A 171 9.27 4.17 -16.96
C ILE A 171 10.78 4.07 -17.20
N SER A 172 11.60 4.22 -16.14
CA SER A 172 13.06 4.11 -16.26
C SER A 172 13.49 2.72 -16.73
N LYS A 173 12.96 1.65 -16.13
CA LYS A 173 13.23 0.27 -16.56
C LYS A 173 12.81 0.03 -18.01
N ARG A 174 11.63 0.48 -18.40
CA ARG A 174 11.14 0.35 -19.77
C ARG A 174 12.06 1.05 -20.77
N ASN A 175 12.52 2.28 -20.46
CA ASN A 175 13.47 3.00 -21.31
C ASN A 175 14.81 2.30 -21.40
N GLN A 176 15.29 1.70 -20.32
CA GLN A 176 16.52 0.91 -20.31
C GLN A 176 16.38 -0.35 -21.18
N TYR A 177 15.28 -1.08 -21.07
CA TYR A 177 15.03 -2.25 -21.92
C TYR A 177 14.90 -1.86 -23.39
N LYS A 178 14.21 -0.74 -23.69
CA LYS A 178 14.14 -0.19 -25.05
C LYS A 178 15.54 0.08 -25.60
N SER A 179 16.42 0.73 -24.82
CA SER A 179 17.81 0.99 -25.23
C SER A 179 18.56 -0.30 -25.54
N PHE A 180 18.50 -1.30 -24.66
CA PHE A 180 19.14 -2.59 -24.90
C PHE A 180 18.61 -3.29 -26.15
N LEU A 181 17.30 -3.34 -26.34
CA LEU A 181 16.69 -3.98 -27.51
C LEU A 181 17.10 -3.29 -28.81
N THR A 182 17.23 -1.96 -28.80
CA THR A 182 17.65 -1.18 -29.99
C THR A 182 19.11 -1.47 -30.37
N GLU A 183 19.97 -1.82 -29.41
CA GLU A 183 21.39 -2.15 -29.66
C GLU A 183 21.59 -3.57 -30.19
N VAL A 184 20.59 -4.46 -30.09
CA VAL A 184 20.70 -5.84 -30.53
C VAL A 184 20.36 -5.95 -32.01
N PRO A 185 21.31 -6.43 -32.91
CA PRO A 185 21.12 -6.42 -34.35
C PRO A 185 19.88 -7.17 -34.86
N ILE A 186 19.44 -8.21 -34.17
CA ILE A 186 18.27 -9.02 -34.56
C ILE A 186 16.96 -8.22 -34.48
N PHE A 187 16.91 -7.12 -33.70
CA PHE A 187 15.75 -6.26 -33.54
C PHE A 187 15.82 -4.97 -34.35
N SER A 188 16.85 -4.79 -35.16
CA SER A 188 17.07 -3.57 -35.96
C SER A 188 15.96 -3.27 -36.99
N GLU A 189 15.17 -4.29 -37.37
CA GLU A 189 14.04 -4.16 -38.29
C GLU A 189 12.72 -3.82 -37.61
N LEU A 190 12.67 -3.89 -36.25
CA LEU A 190 11.47 -3.57 -35.48
C LEU A 190 11.26 -2.07 -35.38
N ASN A 191 10.00 -1.66 -35.50
CA ASN A 191 9.62 -0.28 -35.23
C ASN A 191 9.58 0.02 -33.74
N GLU A 192 9.49 1.31 -33.40
CA GLU A 192 9.51 1.76 -31.98
C GLU A 192 8.37 1.15 -31.15
N HIS A 193 7.20 0.94 -31.74
CA HIS A 193 6.05 0.36 -31.03
C HIS A 193 6.27 -1.12 -30.71
N GLU A 194 6.85 -1.87 -31.65
CA GLU A 194 7.17 -3.30 -31.48
C GLU A 194 8.23 -3.48 -30.39
N ILE A 195 9.29 -2.65 -30.40
CA ILE A 195 10.31 -2.64 -29.35
C ILE A 195 9.70 -2.34 -27.98
N LEU A 196 8.80 -1.36 -27.89
CA LEU A 196 8.12 -1.02 -26.63
C LEU A 196 7.21 -2.15 -26.13
N THR A 197 6.57 -2.90 -27.05
CA THR A 197 5.74 -4.06 -26.71
C THR A 197 6.56 -5.22 -26.13
N ILE A 198 7.79 -5.41 -26.64
CA ILE A 198 8.71 -6.43 -26.12
C ILE A 198 9.32 -6.00 -24.77
N ALA A 199 9.42 -4.70 -24.53
CA ALA A 199 9.97 -4.13 -23.29
C ALA A 199 8.98 -4.07 -22.11
N GLU A 200 7.72 -4.47 -22.29
CA GLU A 200 6.69 -4.62 -21.25
C GLU A 200 6.80 -5.95 -20.51
#